data_7282046ea9fcee45f8fbb6b923fb48a1
#
_entry.id   7282046ea9fcee45f8fbb6b923fb48a1
#
_cell.length_a   1.000
_cell.length_b   1.000
_cell.length_c   1.000
_cell.angle_alpha   90.00
_cell.angle_beta   90.00
_cell.angle_gamma   90.00
#
_symmetry.space_group_name_H-M   'P 1'
#
loop_
_entity.id
_entity.type
_entity.pdbx_description
1 polymer ?
#
loop_
_entity_poly.entity_id
_entity_poly.type
_entity_poly.pdbx_seq_one_letter_code
_entity_poly.pdbx_strand_id
1 'polypeptide(L)'
;MLNRKFISRNYKHLDNGGGIAKSDIDITLENLGYQNIGLRRSFYHNNLVHGIRNFIGLQKAMMSIHRNDAIVLQYPMKIGFDRICKNTHQHGAKIICLIHDLSSFRNKSLTPDEEIIRLNATDVLLTHNHRMREWLSEHGCKVKMI
;
A
#
# COMPACT_ATOMS: atom_id res chain seq x y z
N MET A 1 19.93 -9.35 -7.77
CA MET A 1 18.88 -10.13 -7.11
C MET A 1 17.73 -9.20 -6.76
N LEU A 2 16.48 -9.58 -6.98
CA LEU A 2 15.30 -8.78 -6.64
C LEU A 2 15.08 -8.87 -5.12
N ASN A 3 15.18 -7.74 -4.40
CA ASN A 3 14.85 -7.72 -2.98
C ASN A 3 13.35 -7.50 -2.82
N ARG A 4 12.71 -8.35 -2.03
CA ARG A 4 11.28 -8.32 -1.76
C ARG A 4 11.03 -7.57 -0.46
N LYS A 5 10.32 -6.45 -0.53
CA LYS A 5 10.05 -5.59 0.61
C LYS A 5 8.58 -5.23 0.69
N PHE A 6 8.10 -4.89 1.87
CA PHE A 6 6.77 -4.32 2.06
C PHE A 6 6.78 -3.22 3.12
N ILE A 7 5.77 -2.37 3.10
CA ILE A 7 5.64 -1.27 4.05
C ILE A 7 4.44 -1.54 4.95
N SER A 8 4.72 -2.05 6.14
CA SER A 8 3.72 -2.14 7.19
C SER A 8 3.44 -0.76 7.80
N ARG A 9 2.22 -0.57 8.28
CA ARG A 9 1.80 0.63 8.99
C ARG A 9 1.18 0.30 10.33
N ASN A 10 1.15 1.27 11.23
CA ASN A 10 0.37 1.13 12.45
C ASN A 10 -1.12 1.16 12.12
N TYR A 11 -1.85 0.17 12.61
CA TYR A 11 -3.31 0.11 12.49
C TYR A 11 -3.94 0.60 13.78
N LYS A 12 -4.97 1.42 13.66
CA LYS A 12 -5.64 2.06 14.80
C LYS A 12 -6.46 1.07 15.62
N HIS A 13 -7.07 0.10 14.93
CA HIS A 13 -7.95 -0.91 15.51
C HIS A 13 -7.73 -2.23 14.81
N LEU A 14 -7.52 -3.29 15.60
CA LEU A 14 -7.52 -4.67 15.08
C LEU A 14 -8.91 -5.32 15.13
N ASP A 15 -9.84 -4.66 15.77
CA ASP A 15 -11.22 -5.14 15.98
C ASP A 15 -12.13 -4.91 14.78
N ASN A 16 -11.66 -4.19 13.76
CA ASN A 16 -12.40 -4.04 12.50
C ASN A 16 -11.76 -4.88 11.36
N GLY A 17 -12.61 -5.43 10.51
CA GLY A 17 -12.18 -6.34 9.44
C GLY A 17 -11.08 -5.78 8.51
N GLY A 18 -11.03 -4.47 8.31
CA GLY A 18 -9.99 -3.86 7.48
C GLY A 18 -8.60 -3.84 8.14
N GLY A 19 -8.53 -3.72 9.46
CA GLY A 19 -7.27 -3.80 10.22
C GLY A 19 -6.76 -5.24 10.29
N ILE A 20 -7.65 -6.19 10.52
CA ILE A 20 -7.34 -7.63 10.56
C ILE A 20 -6.78 -8.06 9.20
N ALA A 21 -7.49 -7.80 8.10
CA ALA A 21 -7.07 -8.22 6.76
C ALA A 21 -5.67 -7.70 6.39
N LYS A 22 -5.38 -6.44 6.70
CA LYS A 22 -4.05 -5.86 6.44
C LYS A 22 -2.96 -6.47 7.31
N SER A 23 -3.27 -6.78 8.56
CA SER A 23 -2.35 -7.45 9.47
C SER A 23 -2.03 -8.87 9.01
N ASP A 24 -3.02 -9.63 8.54
CA ASP A 24 -2.85 -10.98 8.04
C ASP A 24 -1.98 -11.00 6.77
N ILE A 25 -2.14 -10.02 5.89
CA ILE A 25 -1.26 -9.86 4.72
C ILE A 25 0.18 -9.54 5.15
N ASP A 26 0.39 -8.67 6.14
CA ASP A 26 1.74 -8.40 6.64
C ASP A 26 2.41 -9.68 7.16
N ILE A 27 1.69 -10.51 7.94
CA ILE A 27 2.19 -11.81 8.42
C ILE A 27 2.50 -12.74 7.25
N THR A 28 1.62 -12.79 6.26
CA THR A 28 1.81 -13.63 5.08
C THR A 28 3.06 -13.21 4.31
N LEU A 29 3.27 -11.91 4.10
CA LEU A 29 4.44 -11.39 3.43
C LEU A 29 5.74 -11.71 4.20
N GLU A 30 5.73 -11.58 5.53
CA GLU A 30 6.86 -11.97 6.37
C GLU A 30 7.18 -13.48 6.20
N ASN A 31 6.16 -14.34 6.23
CA ASN A 31 6.32 -15.78 6.02
C ASN A 31 6.84 -16.15 4.62
N LEU A 32 6.54 -15.33 3.61
CA LEU A 32 7.06 -15.46 2.25
C LEU A 32 8.47 -14.86 2.07
N GLY A 33 9.09 -14.39 3.15
CA GLY A 33 10.43 -13.83 3.15
C GLY A 33 10.55 -12.39 2.65
N TYR A 34 9.44 -11.64 2.63
CA TYR A 34 9.49 -10.21 2.37
C TYR A 34 9.98 -9.44 3.59
N GLN A 35 10.87 -8.49 3.39
CA GLN A 35 11.38 -7.63 4.45
C GLN A 35 10.42 -6.47 4.72
N ASN A 36 9.98 -6.31 5.96
CA ASN A 36 9.27 -5.11 6.39
C ASN A 36 10.24 -3.94 6.54
N ILE A 37 10.09 -2.92 5.71
CA ILE A 37 10.87 -1.67 5.77
C ILE A 37 10.11 -0.53 6.44
N GLY A 38 8.83 -0.74 6.77
CA GLY A 38 8.00 0.19 7.53
C GLY A 38 8.20 0.05 9.05
N LEU A 39 7.21 0.53 9.81
CA LEU A 39 7.16 0.32 11.25
C LEU A 39 6.67 -1.09 11.58
N ARG A 40 7.14 -1.62 12.71
CA ARG A 40 6.47 -2.77 13.31
C ARG A 40 5.06 -2.39 13.72
N ARG A 41 4.13 -3.33 13.56
CA ARG A 41 2.75 -3.18 14.00
C ARG A 41 2.71 -2.80 15.47
N SER A 42 2.00 -1.75 15.79
CA SER A 42 1.77 -1.31 17.16
C SER A 42 0.46 -0.53 17.24
N PHE A 43 -0.20 -0.64 18.37
CA PHE A 43 -1.48 0.00 18.63
C PHE A 43 -1.27 1.20 19.53
N TYR A 44 -1.75 2.36 19.10
CA TYR A 44 -1.73 3.58 19.88
C TYR A 44 -3.10 4.23 19.82
N HIS A 45 -3.70 4.44 20.98
CA HIS A 45 -4.97 5.15 21.10
C HIS A 45 -4.83 6.67 20.84
N ASN A 46 -3.65 7.22 21.08
CA ASN A 46 -3.39 8.65 20.85
C ASN A 46 -3.16 8.93 19.35
N ASN A 47 -4.03 9.76 18.78
CA ASN A 47 -3.99 10.12 17.36
C ASN A 47 -2.71 10.82 16.93
N LEU A 48 -2.18 11.70 17.78
CA LEU A 48 -0.95 12.47 17.51
C LEU A 48 0.26 11.54 17.45
N VAL A 49 0.41 10.68 18.46
CA VAL A 49 1.48 9.68 18.52
C VAL A 49 1.41 8.75 17.32
N HIS A 50 0.21 8.28 16.98
CA HIS A 50 -0.02 7.45 15.81
C HIS A 50 0.38 8.15 14.49
N GLY A 51 0.03 9.42 14.34
CA GLY A 51 0.41 10.24 13.17
C GLY A 51 1.92 10.44 13.04
N ILE A 52 2.58 10.82 14.13
CA ILE A 52 4.04 11.03 14.16
C ILE A 52 4.78 9.73 13.83
N ARG A 53 4.40 8.61 14.44
CA ARG A 53 5.04 7.31 14.17
C ARG A 53 4.84 6.86 12.73
N ASN A 54 3.65 7.04 12.17
CA ASN A 54 3.41 6.74 10.76
C ASN A 54 4.26 7.62 9.83
N PHE A 55 4.45 8.89 10.17
CA PHE A 55 5.33 9.78 9.41
C PHE A 55 6.80 9.32 9.48
N ILE A 56 7.31 9.04 10.67
CA ILE A 56 8.69 8.54 10.86
C ILE A 56 8.88 7.20 10.12
N GLY A 57 7.90 6.29 10.24
CA GLY A 57 7.94 5.01 9.54
C GLY A 57 7.95 5.15 8.03
N LEU A 58 7.21 6.12 7.50
CA LEU A 58 7.21 6.44 6.08
C LEU A 58 8.59 6.96 5.62
N GLN A 59 9.20 7.89 6.36
CA GLN A 59 10.54 8.38 6.03
C GLN A 59 11.57 7.24 6.05
N LYS A 60 11.56 6.42 7.10
CA LYS A 60 12.44 5.26 7.21
C LYS A 60 12.26 4.29 6.04
N ALA A 61 11.03 4.00 5.68
CA ALA A 61 10.72 3.13 4.54
C ALA A 61 11.30 3.69 3.24
N MET A 62 11.08 4.97 2.96
CA MET A 62 11.59 5.62 1.74
C MET A 62 13.12 5.61 1.65
N MET A 63 13.82 5.79 2.78
CA MET A 63 15.30 5.71 2.85
C MET A 63 15.81 4.28 2.66
N SER A 64 14.97 3.27 2.86
CA SER A 64 15.33 1.85 2.74
C SER A 64 15.03 1.26 1.36
N ILE A 65 14.51 2.07 0.43
CA ILE A 65 14.21 1.65 -0.95
C ILE A 65 15.46 1.80 -1.80
N HIS A 66 15.84 0.73 -2.50
CA HIS A 66 17.02 0.69 -3.36
C HIS A 66 16.64 0.20 -4.76
N ARG A 67 17.56 0.38 -5.69
CA ARG A 67 17.41 -0.10 -7.07
C ARG A 67 17.12 -1.60 -7.11
N ASN A 68 16.20 -1.99 -7.99
CA ASN A 68 15.74 -3.38 -8.17
C ASN A 68 14.97 -3.97 -6.98
N ASP A 69 14.51 -3.15 -6.03
CA ASP A 69 13.57 -3.61 -5.02
C ASP A 69 12.15 -3.79 -5.62
N ALA A 70 11.40 -4.77 -5.09
CA ALA A 70 9.97 -4.90 -5.30
C ALA A 70 9.25 -4.55 -3.99
N ILE A 71 8.49 -3.47 -4.00
CA ILE A 71 7.82 -2.93 -2.82
C ILE A 71 6.34 -3.27 -2.86
N VAL A 72 5.87 -4.03 -1.87
CA VAL A 72 4.43 -4.30 -1.71
C VAL A 72 3.79 -3.22 -0.86
N LEU A 73 2.72 -2.62 -1.38
CA LEU A 73 1.85 -1.67 -0.69
C LEU A 73 0.45 -2.25 -0.55
N GLN A 74 -0.23 -1.92 0.53
CA GLN A 74 -1.62 -2.28 0.75
C GLN A 74 -2.53 -1.05 0.61
N TYR A 75 -3.46 -1.09 -0.34
CA TYR A 75 -4.41 -0.02 -0.61
C TYR A 75 -5.80 -0.33 0.01
N PRO A 76 -6.55 0.66 0.54
CA PRO A 76 -6.27 2.09 0.51
C PRO A 76 -5.23 2.52 1.55
N MET A 77 -4.37 3.44 1.13
CA MET A 77 -3.40 4.12 1.97
C MET A 77 -3.67 5.63 1.92
N LYS A 78 -4.21 6.20 2.99
CA LYS A 78 -4.67 7.60 3.02
C LYS A 78 -3.52 8.61 2.89
N ILE A 79 -2.37 8.35 3.50
CA ILE A 79 -1.25 9.28 3.58
C ILE A 79 0.00 8.61 3.05
N GLY A 80 0.70 9.31 2.15
CA GLY A 80 2.03 8.91 1.69
C GLY A 80 2.06 7.99 0.48
N PHE A 81 0.92 7.50 -0.04
CA PHE A 81 0.88 6.61 -1.19
C PHE A 81 1.64 7.19 -2.40
N ASP A 82 1.24 8.37 -2.85
CA ASP A 82 1.82 9.02 -4.03
C ASP A 82 3.32 9.32 -3.83
N ARG A 83 3.69 9.70 -2.59
CA ARG A 83 5.07 9.98 -2.23
C ARG A 83 5.94 8.73 -2.25
N ILE A 84 5.41 7.59 -1.77
CA ILE A 84 6.11 6.30 -1.85
C ILE A 84 6.26 5.90 -3.30
N CYS A 85 5.20 5.99 -4.11
CA CYS A 85 5.25 5.64 -5.53
C CYS A 85 6.33 6.44 -6.26
N LYS A 86 6.32 7.75 -6.10
CA LYS A 86 7.33 8.63 -6.69
C LYS A 86 8.76 8.27 -6.23
N ASN A 87 8.96 8.10 -4.92
CA ASN A 87 10.27 7.76 -4.35
C ASN A 87 10.76 6.40 -4.87
N THR A 88 9.89 5.39 -4.91
CA THR A 88 10.21 4.06 -5.39
C THR A 88 10.70 4.09 -6.84
N HIS A 89 9.99 4.77 -7.72
CA HIS A 89 10.38 4.91 -9.12
C HIS A 89 11.68 5.71 -9.31
N GLN A 90 11.89 6.77 -8.51
CA GLN A 90 13.15 7.53 -8.52
C GLN A 90 14.37 6.66 -8.19
N HIS A 91 14.21 5.62 -7.37
CA HIS A 91 15.26 4.66 -7.05
C HIS A 91 15.34 3.48 -8.03
N GLY A 92 14.51 3.44 -9.08
CA GLY A 92 14.49 2.33 -10.04
C GLY A 92 13.96 1.02 -9.45
N ALA A 93 13.11 1.11 -8.45
CA ALA A 93 12.38 0.00 -7.83
C ALA A 93 10.96 -0.11 -8.41
N LYS A 94 10.26 -1.21 -8.08
CA LYS A 94 8.92 -1.53 -8.58
C LYS A 94 7.90 -1.59 -7.46
N ILE A 95 6.65 -1.26 -7.78
CA ILE A 95 5.53 -1.27 -6.84
C ILE A 95 4.52 -2.33 -7.22
N ILE A 96 4.21 -3.19 -6.26
CA ILE A 96 3.10 -4.12 -6.29
C ILE A 96 2.06 -3.62 -5.29
N CYS A 97 0.88 -3.25 -5.75
CA CYS A 97 -0.17 -2.74 -4.89
C CYS A 97 -1.29 -3.77 -4.71
N LEU A 98 -1.50 -4.23 -3.48
CA LEU A 98 -2.63 -5.07 -3.12
C LEU A 98 -3.82 -4.19 -2.75
N ILE A 99 -4.91 -4.32 -3.48
CA ILE A 99 -6.13 -3.55 -3.26
C ILE A 99 -7.07 -4.34 -2.37
N HIS A 100 -7.32 -3.86 -1.15
CA HIS A 100 -8.38 -4.40 -0.27
C HIS A 100 -9.74 -3.83 -0.62
N ASP A 101 -9.78 -2.54 -0.97
CA ASP A 101 -11.01 -1.81 -1.24
C ASP A 101 -10.71 -0.56 -2.05
N LEU A 102 -11.72 -0.04 -2.75
CA LEU A 102 -11.64 1.22 -3.49
C LEU A 102 -12.21 2.36 -2.64
N SER A 103 -11.42 3.41 -2.46
CA SER A 103 -11.80 4.57 -1.64
C SER A 103 -12.99 5.34 -2.20
N SER A 104 -13.14 5.34 -3.53
CA SER A 104 -14.27 5.94 -4.23
C SER A 104 -15.61 5.26 -3.88
N PHE A 105 -15.61 3.96 -3.60
CA PHE A 105 -16.80 3.23 -3.20
C PHE A 105 -17.06 3.28 -1.70
N ARG A 106 -16.01 3.08 -0.90
CA ARG A 106 -16.17 2.86 0.53
C ARG A 106 -16.53 4.12 1.31
N ASN A 107 -15.82 5.20 1.10
CA ASN A 107 -15.98 6.43 1.88
C ASN A 107 -16.02 7.70 1.04
N LYS A 108 -16.04 7.56 -0.28
CA LYS A 108 -16.06 8.66 -1.25
C LYS A 108 -15.00 9.75 -0.98
N SER A 109 -13.86 9.33 -0.40
CA SER A 109 -12.75 10.26 -0.11
C SER A 109 -11.94 10.63 -1.35
N LEU A 110 -12.16 9.91 -2.45
CA LEU A 110 -11.63 10.16 -3.78
C LEU A 110 -12.75 10.00 -4.80
N THR A 111 -12.68 10.74 -5.88
CA THR A 111 -13.45 10.43 -7.09
C THR A 111 -12.86 9.19 -7.79
N PRO A 112 -13.62 8.49 -8.63
CA PRO A 112 -13.08 7.40 -9.46
C PRO A 112 -11.84 7.80 -10.24
N ASP A 113 -11.85 8.95 -10.90
CA ASP A 113 -10.74 9.44 -11.71
C ASP A 113 -9.48 9.70 -10.88
N GLU A 114 -9.61 10.34 -9.71
CA GLU A 114 -8.49 10.54 -8.78
C GLU A 114 -7.91 9.21 -8.29
N GLU A 115 -8.76 8.22 -8.03
CA GLU A 115 -8.34 6.90 -7.60
C GLU A 115 -7.58 6.17 -8.71
N ILE A 116 -8.07 6.23 -9.95
CA ILE A 116 -7.40 5.63 -11.12
C ILE A 116 -6.04 6.30 -11.39
N ILE A 117 -5.96 7.63 -11.33
CA ILE A 117 -4.69 8.36 -11.46
C ILE A 117 -3.69 7.86 -10.42
N ARG A 118 -4.12 7.72 -9.17
CA ARG A 118 -3.29 7.23 -8.07
C ARG A 118 -2.83 5.79 -8.29
N LEU A 119 -3.71 4.88 -8.66
CA LEU A 119 -3.39 3.48 -8.92
C LEU A 119 -2.50 3.30 -10.14
N ASN A 120 -2.64 4.14 -11.17
CA ASN A 120 -1.76 4.16 -12.34
C ASN A 120 -0.30 4.55 -12.01
N ALA A 121 -0.03 5.04 -10.80
CA ALA A 121 1.34 5.27 -10.32
C ALA A 121 2.01 4.00 -9.76
N THR A 122 1.41 2.83 -9.89
CA THR A 122 2.00 1.54 -9.52
C THR A 122 2.44 0.74 -10.74
N ASP A 123 3.17 -0.36 -10.55
CA ASP A 123 3.60 -1.23 -11.65
C ASP A 123 2.70 -2.47 -11.83
N VAL A 124 2.18 -2.99 -10.72
CA VAL A 124 1.28 -4.15 -10.69
C VAL A 124 0.20 -3.94 -9.64
N LEU A 125 -1.04 -4.28 -9.97
CA LEU A 125 -2.17 -4.33 -9.04
C LEU A 125 -2.57 -5.78 -8.77
N LEU A 126 -2.72 -6.13 -7.51
CA LEU A 126 -3.34 -7.37 -7.07
C LEU A 126 -4.78 -7.06 -6.68
N THR A 127 -5.72 -7.64 -7.41
CA THR A 127 -7.16 -7.42 -7.24
C THR A 127 -7.82 -8.63 -6.60
N HIS A 128 -8.82 -8.42 -5.72
CA HIS A 128 -9.49 -9.51 -5.04
C HIS A 128 -10.44 -10.33 -5.93
N ASN A 129 -10.98 -9.72 -6.98
CA ASN A 129 -11.98 -10.37 -7.81
C ASN A 129 -12.05 -9.77 -9.22
N HIS A 130 -12.71 -10.50 -10.10
CA HIS A 130 -12.87 -10.13 -11.50
C HIS A 130 -13.62 -8.80 -11.68
N ARG A 131 -14.68 -8.56 -10.90
CA ARG A 131 -15.48 -7.32 -10.99
C ARG A 131 -14.67 -6.07 -10.69
N MET A 132 -13.78 -6.14 -9.70
CA MET A 132 -12.86 -5.03 -9.39
C MET A 132 -11.91 -4.77 -10.57
N ARG A 133 -11.38 -5.83 -11.18
CA ARG A 133 -10.50 -5.73 -12.36
C ARG A 133 -11.24 -5.11 -13.55
N GLU A 134 -12.45 -5.56 -13.85
CA GLU A 134 -13.28 -4.99 -14.93
C GLU A 134 -13.51 -3.51 -14.69
N TRP A 135 -13.98 -3.15 -13.51
CA TRP A 135 -14.24 -1.76 -13.16
C TRP A 135 -12.99 -0.87 -13.31
N LEU A 136 -11.84 -1.32 -12.81
CA LEU A 136 -10.58 -0.59 -12.96
C LEU A 136 -10.21 -0.39 -14.44
N SER A 137 -10.39 -1.42 -15.27
CA SER A 137 -10.12 -1.36 -16.71
C SER A 137 -11.05 -0.38 -17.43
N GLU A 138 -12.35 -0.43 -17.13
CA GLU A 138 -13.37 0.45 -17.70
C GLU A 138 -13.13 1.93 -17.35
N HIS A 139 -12.55 2.20 -16.18
CA HIS A 139 -12.23 3.56 -15.73
C HIS A 139 -10.80 4.01 -16.09
N GLY A 140 -10.11 3.28 -16.97
CA GLY A 140 -8.84 3.72 -17.55
C GLY A 140 -7.59 3.35 -16.73
N CYS A 141 -7.67 2.32 -15.90
CA CYS A 141 -6.49 1.75 -15.28
C CYS A 141 -5.63 1.04 -16.34
N LYS A 142 -4.37 1.47 -16.46
CA LYS A 142 -3.40 0.98 -17.46
C LYS A 142 -2.38 0.00 -16.89
N VAL A 143 -2.41 -0.21 -15.60
CA VAL A 143 -1.46 -1.04 -14.86
C VAL A 143 -1.79 -2.52 -15.06
N LYS A 144 -0.76 -3.36 -15.11
CA LYS A 144 -0.95 -4.82 -15.13
C LYS A 144 -1.73 -5.25 -13.88
N MET A 145 -2.82 -5.96 -14.08
CA MET A 145 -3.66 -6.50 -13.01
C MET A 145 -3.59 -8.03 -12.96
N ILE A 146 -3.48 -8.55 -11.74
CA ILE A 146 -3.45 -9.98 -11.43
C ILE A 146 -4.58 -10.31 -10.47
#